data_cc1469f3d969925c7a9833088441b486
#
_entry.id   cc1469f3d969925c7a9833088441b486
#
_cell.length_a   1.000
_cell.length_b   1.000
_cell.length_c   1.000
_cell.angle_alpha   90.00
_cell.angle_beta   90.00
_cell.angle_gamma   90.00
#
_symmetry.space_group_name_H-M   'P 1'
#
loop_
_entity.id
_entity.type
_entity.pdbx_description
1 polymer ?
#
loop_
_entity_poly.entity_id
_entity_poly.type
_entity_poly.pdbx_seq_one_letter_code
_entity_poly.pdbx_strand_id
1 'polypeptide(L)'
;MLFLLIPLASCLGPPVAAARGQKEVRKKPKPHTRRIESTGAWAFKRLARAQKALGDGDTAAAMVALDEMKARVERLSAHEQAMMWQTYAYAYSTQEKYEQATQAFEKCLALNALPEQAVINAHYNLAQLYMVEENFPKAIEHFEIWFKAAENPSADAHYMMAAAYTQAGRPKSALPHAKSAVAGSPVPKEAWLELLLSLYFQLDQHREAVGVLRKLIASYPKKPYWMQLAATYTELDDKKKALATMELAEEQGYLTSENEVRNLVQLYLNNGIPYRAAQTIEKAMEDGRLPRTSKNEELLANTLLNARERERAIEPLEKAAALSDDGNLYVRLGQVHMAEERWGAARIALRKALQKGDVRHAGNVYLMIGIANASESRWPEAKKAFRAAQKYSKSAKSASQWLDHIEDELTLDAYEEQLEPATEGGASAAGGAAGRSS
;
A
#
# COMPACT_ATOMS: atom_id res chain seq x y z
N MET A 1 14.50 7.40 4.40
CA MET A 1 15.75 7.00 5.04
C MET A 1 15.48 6.95 6.54
N LEU A 2 15.14 5.79 7.08
CA LEU A 2 14.90 5.62 8.51
C LEU A 2 16.08 4.80 9.03
N PHE A 3 17.01 5.47 9.72
CA PHE A 3 18.11 4.80 10.42
C PHE A 3 17.53 4.06 11.63
N LEU A 4 17.49 2.74 11.56
CA LEU A 4 17.30 1.89 12.73
C LEU A 4 18.62 1.87 13.52
N LEU A 5 18.75 2.76 14.47
CA LEU A 5 19.76 2.70 15.53
C LEU A 5 19.47 1.45 16.38
N ILE A 6 20.18 0.37 16.09
CA ILE A 6 20.19 -0.82 16.97
C ILE A 6 21.11 -0.48 18.15
N PRO A 7 20.65 -0.51 19.39
CA PRO A 7 21.54 -0.31 20.55
C PRO A 7 22.53 -1.46 20.62
N LEU A 8 23.80 -1.19 20.35
CA LEU A 8 24.91 -2.14 20.43
C LEU A 8 25.14 -2.70 21.84
N ALA A 9 24.56 -2.12 22.87
CA ALA A 9 24.78 -2.49 24.27
C ALA A 9 24.30 -3.90 24.65
N SER A 10 23.43 -4.53 23.87
CA SER A 10 22.90 -5.87 24.18
C SER A 10 23.56 -7.03 23.42
N CYS A 11 24.51 -6.77 22.52
CA CYS A 11 25.15 -7.82 21.69
C CYS A 11 26.57 -8.22 22.13
N LEU A 12 27.14 -7.59 23.14
CA LEU A 12 28.50 -7.87 23.64
C LEU A 12 28.56 -8.93 24.76
N GLY A 13 27.53 -9.77 24.89
CA GLY A 13 27.55 -10.90 25.81
C GLY A 13 28.26 -12.13 25.24
N PRO A 14 28.91 -12.99 26.09
CA PRO A 14 29.50 -14.24 25.61
C PRO A 14 28.42 -15.16 25.03
N PRO A 15 28.73 -16.01 24.02
CA PRO A 15 27.75 -16.89 23.40
C PRO A 15 27.21 -17.90 24.40
N VAL A 16 25.89 -17.93 24.57
CA VAL A 16 25.18 -18.90 25.39
C VAL A 16 25.30 -20.29 24.75
N ALA A 17 25.71 -21.29 25.56
CA ALA A 17 25.88 -22.67 25.12
C ALA A 17 24.57 -23.28 24.62
N ALA A 18 24.63 -23.95 23.48
CA ALA A 18 23.50 -24.57 22.79
C ALA A 18 23.05 -25.88 23.44
N ALA A 19 21.73 -26.09 23.45
CA ALA A 19 21.08 -27.35 23.80
C ALA A 19 21.30 -28.42 22.73
N ARG A 20 21.57 -29.64 23.20
CA ARG A 20 21.89 -30.83 22.41
C ARG A 20 20.72 -31.36 21.60
N GLY A 21 20.92 -31.46 20.28
CA GLY A 21 20.20 -32.37 19.39
C GLY A 21 21.21 -33.11 18.53
N GLN A 22 21.31 -34.45 18.68
CA GLN A 22 22.28 -35.28 17.97
C GLN A 22 21.90 -35.45 16.53
N LYS A 23 22.79 -35.05 15.60
CA LYS A 23 22.89 -35.56 14.23
C LYS A 23 24.37 -35.82 13.94
N GLU A 24 24.65 -36.97 13.29
CA GLU A 24 26.00 -37.44 12.98
C GLU A 24 26.88 -36.36 12.34
N VAL A 25 28.02 -36.12 12.96
CA VAL A 25 28.97 -35.10 12.56
C VAL A 25 30.08 -35.73 11.73
N ARG A 26 30.22 -35.34 10.47
CA ARG A 26 31.43 -35.57 9.69
C ARG A 26 32.59 -34.89 10.44
N LYS A 27 33.56 -35.68 10.91
CA LYS A 27 34.78 -35.19 11.59
C LYS A 27 35.54 -34.23 10.67
N LYS A 28 35.51 -32.92 10.97
CA LYS A 28 36.41 -31.93 10.39
C LYS A 28 37.84 -32.17 10.91
N PRO A 29 38.89 -31.82 10.16
CA PRO A 29 40.26 -31.91 10.64
C PRO A 29 40.44 -31.11 11.93
N LYS A 30 41.20 -31.68 12.88
CA LYS A 30 41.46 -31.01 14.17
C LYS A 30 42.14 -29.64 13.91
N PRO A 31 41.66 -28.55 14.54
CA PRO A 31 42.29 -27.27 14.44
C PRO A 31 43.76 -27.35 14.88
N HIS A 32 44.65 -26.75 14.11
CA HIS A 32 46.05 -26.60 14.53
C HIS A 32 46.09 -25.71 15.78
N THR A 33 46.25 -26.32 16.95
CA THR A 33 46.38 -25.60 18.22
C THR A 33 47.64 -24.76 18.18
N ARG A 34 47.47 -23.48 17.96
CA ARG A 34 48.56 -22.49 18.03
C ARG A 34 49.05 -22.49 19.49
N ARG A 35 50.38 -22.63 19.68
CA ARG A 35 50.98 -22.54 21.01
C ARG A 35 50.87 -21.08 21.46
N ILE A 36 50.00 -20.81 22.45
CA ILE A 36 49.81 -19.47 22.98
C ILE A 36 50.88 -19.23 24.03
N GLU A 37 51.59 -18.11 23.96
CA GLU A 37 52.50 -17.67 24.99
C GLU A 37 51.74 -17.40 26.31
N SER A 38 52.34 -17.76 27.44
CA SER A 38 51.71 -17.50 28.74
C SER A 38 51.78 -16.00 29.08
N THR A 39 50.69 -15.45 29.56
CA THR A 39 50.60 -14.05 30.01
C THR A 39 51.43 -13.87 31.30
N GLY A 40 52.34 -12.90 31.32
CA GLY A 40 53.13 -12.58 32.52
C GLY A 40 52.25 -12.03 33.64
N ALA A 41 52.59 -12.31 34.88
CA ALA A 41 51.78 -11.96 36.07
C ALA A 41 51.42 -10.46 36.12
N TRP A 42 52.31 -9.58 35.67
CA TRP A 42 52.06 -8.13 35.64
C TRP A 42 50.97 -7.74 34.62
N ALA A 43 51.09 -8.22 33.41
CA ALA A 43 50.11 -7.96 32.33
C ALA A 43 48.75 -8.60 32.67
N PHE A 44 48.74 -9.84 33.15
CA PHE A 44 47.54 -10.54 33.59
C PHE A 44 46.74 -9.74 34.64
N LYS A 45 47.44 -9.19 35.66
CA LYS A 45 46.79 -8.40 36.72
C LYS A 45 46.11 -7.14 36.16
N ARG A 46 46.72 -6.46 35.16
CA ARG A 46 46.17 -5.26 34.52
C ARG A 46 44.98 -5.59 33.61
N LEU A 47 45.13 -6.60 32.79
CA LEU A 47 44.05 -7.09 31.94
C LEU A 47 42.82 -7.51 32.76
N ALA A 48 43.04 -8.29 33.81
CA ALA A 48 41.96 -8.71 34.73
C ALA A 48 41.27 -7.51 35.39
N ARG A 49 42.04 -6.48 35.81
CA ARG A 49 41.48 -5.22 36.34
C ARG A 49 40.67 -4.47 35.30
N ALA A 50 41.17 -4.34 34.09
CA ALA A 50 40.47 -3.64 33.00
C ALA A 50 39.18 -4.37 32.62
N GLN A 51 39.24 -5.69 32.45
CA GLN A 51 38.08 -6.52 32.11
C GLN A 51 36.99 -6.50 33.21
N LYS A 52 37.43 -6.57 34.50
CA LYS A 52 36.51 -6.42 35.61
C LYS A 52 35.83 -5.06 35.62
N ALA A 53 36.62 -3.97 35.48
CA ALA A 53 36.07 -2.62 35.43
C ALA A 53 35.06 -2.40 34.28
N LEU A 54 35.34 -2.99 33.10
CA LEU A 54 34.38 -2.99 32.00
C LEU A 54 33.08 -3.77 32.35
N GLY A 55 33.22 -4.91 33.03
CA GLY A 55 32.06 -5.67 33.50
C GLY A 55 31.24 -4.93 34.56
N ASP A 56 31.89 -4.13 35.38
CA ASP A 56 31.26 -3.27 36.38
C ASP A 56 30.74 -1.93 35.82
N GLY A 57 30.94 -1.68 34.52
CA GLY A 57 30.55 -0.41 33.83
C GLY A 57 31.50 0.75 34.05
N ASP A 58 32.61 0.57 34.80
CA ASP A 58 33.61 1.61 35.05
C ASP A 58 34.65 1.64 33.93
N THR A 59 34.26 2.22 32.81
CA THR A 59 35.13 2.35 31.66
C THR A 59 36.35 3.22 31.92
N ALA A 60 36.26 4.20 32.84
CA ALA A 60 37.38 5.07 33.19
C ALA A 60 38.48 4.27 33.90
N ALA A 61 38.14 3.44 34.91
CA ALA A 61 39.08 2.56 35.57
C ALA A 61 39.72 1.52 34.63
N ALA A 62 38.93 1.02 33.66
CA ALA A 62 39.43 0.15 32.61
C ALA A 62 40.50 0.81 31.76
N MET A 63 40.25 2.05 31.31
CA MET A 63 41.21 2.83 30.51
C MET A 63 42.51 3.10 31.27
N VAL A 64 42.44 3.46 32.53
CA VAL A 64 43.66 3.63 33.38
C VAL A 64 44.51 2.37 33.38
N ALA A 65 43.92 1.18 33.61
CA ALA A 65 44.66 -0.07 33.61
C ALA A 65 45.26 -0.41 32.23
N LEU A 66 44.57 -0.08 31.15
CA LEU A 66 45.06 -0.28 29.78
C LEU A 66 46.17 0.70 29.42
N ASP A 67 46.08 1.97 29.85
CA ASP A 67 47.11 3.00 29.62
C ASP A 67 48.41 2.65 30.39
N GLU A 68 48.32 2.05 31.59
CA GLU A 68 49.50 1.48 32.27
C GLU A 68 50.19 0.41 31.41
N MET A 69 49.41 -0.43 30.72
CA MET A 69 49.95 -1.47 29.83
C MET A 69 50.58 -0.83 28.56
N LYS A 70 49.87 0.11 27.94
CA LYS A 70 50.31 0.80 26.74
C LYS A 70 51.61 1.58 26.97
N ALA A 71 51.80 2.18 28.14
CA ALA A 71 53.06 2.85 28.53
C ALA A 71 54.27 1.91 28.55
N ARG A 72 54.05 0.59 28.57
CA ARG A 72 55.07 -0.45 28.59
C ARG A 72 54.94 -1.41 27.41
N VAL A 73 54.37 -1.01 26.34
CA VAL A 73 54.02 -1.87 25.17
C VAL A 73 55.21 -2.65 24.66
N GLU A 74 56.41 -2.04 24.62
CA GLU A 74 57.66 -2.68 24.19
C GLU A 74 58.11 -3.87 25.03
N ARG A 75 57.56 -4.00 26.26
CA ARG A 75 57.87 -5.10 27.17
C ARG A 75 56.81 -6.19 27.18
N LEU A 76 55.75 -6.00 26.42
CA LEU A 76 54.65 -6.95 26.33
C LEU A 76 54.91 -7.93 25.19
N SER A 77 54.57 -9.18 25.39
CA SER A 77 54.53 -10.18 24.31
C SER A 77 53.49 -9.80 23.27
N ALA A 78 53.60 -10.30 22.05
CA ALA A 78 52.62 -10.09 21.01
C ALA A 78 51.20 -10.51 21.44
N HIS A 79 51.09 -11.59 22.24
CA HIS A 79 49.82 -12.03 22.80
C HIS A 79 49.26 -11.04 23.82
N GLU A 80 50.07 -10.50 24.73
CA GLU A 80 49.62 -9.52 25.72
C GLU A 80 49.19 -8.19 25.07
N GLN A 81 49.94 -7.76 24.01
CA GLN A 81 49.58 -6.61 23.23
C GLN A 81 48.23 -6.81 22.50
N ALA A 82 48.01 -8.00 21.95
CA ALA A 82 46.74 -8.31 21.27
C ALA A 82 45.57 -8.30 22.24
N MET A 83 45.74 -8.89 23.43
CA MET A 83 44.71 -8.85 24.49
C MET A 83 44.44 -7.42 24.98
N MET A 84 45.50 -6.60 25.12
CA MET A 84 45.37 -5.20 25.52
C MET A 84 44.57 -4.42 24.45
N TRP A 85 44.90 -4.53 23.18
CA TRP A 85 44.18 -3.85 22.10
C TRP A 85 42.73 -4.33 21.96
N GLN A 86 42.49 -5.64 22.14
CA GLN A 86 41.12 -6.17 22.18
C GLN A 86 40.30 -5.54 23.32
N THR A 87 40.91 -5.42 24.51
CA THR A 87 40.23 -4.82 25.68
C THR A 87 40.00 -3.30 25.46
N TYR A 88 40.96 -2.60 24.85
CA TYR A 88 40.74 -1.21 24.43
C TYR A 88 39.56 -1.07 23.45
N ALA A 89 39.46 -1.98 22.47
CA ALA A 89 38.36 -1.94 21.51
C ALA A 89 37.00 -2.07 22.20
N TYR A 90 36.87 -2.98 23.18
CA TYR A 90 35.65 -3.05 23.98
C TYR A 90 35.41 -1.79 24.82
N ALA A 91 36.45 -1.22 25.44
CA ALA A 91 36.35 0.02 26.21
C ALA A 91 35.91 1.20 25.34
N TYR A 92 36.46 1.33 24.14
CA TYR A 92 36.03 2.36 23.18
C TYR A 92 34.61 2.13 22.67
N SER A 93 34.22 0.89 22.39
CA SER A 93 32.85 0.56 21.98
C SER A 93 31.82 0.95 23.06
N THR A 94 32.13 0.70 24.33
CA THR A 94 31.26 1.11 25.47
C THR A 94 31.14 2.64 25.59
N GLN A 95 32.15 3.39 25.13
CA GLN A 95 32.14 4.85 25.08
C GLN A 95 31.56 5.40 23.77
N GLU A 96 31.03 4.55 22.88
CA GLU A 96 30.54 4.91 21.54
C GLU A 96 31.60 5.55 20.64
N LYS A 97 32.88 5.33 20.97
CA LYS A 97 34.03 5.79 20.19
C LYS A 97 34.40 4.76 19.13
N TYR A 98 33.51 4.59 18.15
CA TYR A 98 33.55 3.47 17.21
C TYR A 98 34.81 3.44 16.35
N GLU A 99 35.25 4.56 15.81
CA GLU A 99 36.48 4.64 15.04
C GLU A 99 37.72 4.18 15.85
N GLN A 100 37.81 4.59 17.11
CA GLN A 100 38.89 4.14 18.00
C GLN A 100 38.79 2.64 18.33
N ALA A 101 37.56 2.14 18.47
CA ALA A 101 37.32 0.71 18.68
C ALA A 101 37.75 -0.12 17.46
N THR A 102 37.42 0.35 16.26
CA THR A 102 37.81 -0.26 14.98
C THR A 102 39.33 -0.33 14.87
N GLN A 103 40.04 0.81 15.06
CA GLN A 103 41.49 0.87 15.04
C GLN A 103 42.15 -0.06 16.07
N ALA A 104 41.56 -0.18 17.24
CA ALA A 104 42.05 -1.06 18.29
C ALA A 104 41.90 -2.54 17.90
N PHE A 105 40.74 -2.96 17.35
CA PHE A 105 40.57 -4.31 16.82
C PHE A 105 41.51 -4.62 15.63
N GLU A 106 41.70 -3.65 14.69
CA GLU A 106 42.63 -3.82 13.59
C GLU A 106 44.07 -4.06 14.10
N LYS A 107 44.52 -3.25 15.09
CA LYS A 107 45.84 -3.45 15.74
C LYS A 107 45.95 -4.81 16.42
N CYS A 108 44.87 -5.22 17.09
CA CYS A 108 44.76 -6.52 17.76
C CYS A 108 44.95 -7.67 16.75
N LEU A 109 44.24 -7.64 15.63
CA LEU A 109 44.31 -8.68 14.60
C LEU A 109 45.67 -8.68 13.85
N ALA A 110 46.26 -7.49 13.62
CA ALA A 110 47.56 -7.36 12.98
C ALA A 110 48.70 -8.07 13.71
N LEU A 111 48.62 -8.18 15.03
CA LEU A 111 49.57 -8.91 15.87
C LEU A 111 49.54 -10.42 15.64
N ASN A 112 48.44 -10.95 15.12
CA ASN A 112 48.24 -12.35 14.80
C ASN A 112 48.57 -13.31 15.97
N ALA A 113 48.32 -12.90 17.23
CA ALA A 113 48.76 -13.55 18.44
C ALA A 113 47.61 -14.01 19.36
N LEU A 114 46.37 -13.86 18.94
CA LEU A 114 45.23 -14.36 19.67
C LEU A 114 44.90 -15.82 19.34
N PRO A 115 44.22 -16.53 20.27
CA PRO A 115 43.60 -17.82 19.98
C PRO A 115 42.63 -17.71 18.77
N GLU A 116 42.52 -18.78 18.01
CA GLU A 116 41.65 -18.83 16.81
C GLU A 116 40.22 -18.34 17.06
N GLN A 117 39.59 -18.79 18.12
CA GLN A 117 38.23 -18.39 18.49
C GLN A 117 38.15 -16.89 18.81
N ALA A 118 39.17 -16.30 19.43
CA ALA A 118 39.20 -14.87 19.74
C ALA A 118 39.40 -14.03 18.46
N VAL A 119 40.19 -14.52 17.49
CA VAL A 119 40.33 -13.91 16.16
C VAL A 119 38.99 -13.91 15.42
N ILE A 120 38.28 -15.04 15.41
CA ILE A 120 36.94 -15.16 14.79
C ILE A 120 35.96 -14.15 15.43
N ASN A 121 35.93 -14.06 16.76
CA ASN A 121 35.06 -13.11 17.46
C ASN A 121 35.44 -11.65 17.18
N ALA A 122 36.76 -11.34 17.05
CA ALA A 122 37.22 -10.01 16.69
C ALA A 122 36.76 -9.59 15.28
N HIS A 123 36.74 -10.52 14.32
CA HIS A 123 36.16 -10.26 12.99
C HIS A 123 34.67 -9.95 13.07
N TYR A 124 33.90 -10.66 13.88
CA TYR A 124 32.48 -10.35 14.06
C TYR A 124 32.25 -8.95 14.64
N ASN A 125 33.02 -8.60 15.69
CA ASN A 125 32.95 -7.27 16.30
C ASN A 125 33.36 -6.16 15.34
N LEU A 126 34.44 -6.37 14.57
CA LEU A 126 34.85 -5.44 13.52
C LEU A 126 33.79 -5.26 12.46
N ALA A 127 33.14 -6.33 12.01
CA ALA A 127 32.06 -6.24 11.05
C ALA A 127 30.92 -5.35 11.57
N GLN A 128 30.56 -5.49 12.85
CA GLN A 128 29.52 -4.65 13.48
C GLN A 128 29.97 -3.18 13.58
N LEU A 129 31.22 -2.91 13.93
CA LEU A 129 31.76 -1.54 13.99
C LEU A 129 31.75 -0.89 12.59
N TYR A 130 32.19 -1.62 11.57
CA TYR A 130 32.13 -1.12 10.18
C TYR A 130 30.69 -0.91 9.68
N MET A 131 29.70 -1.66 10.20
CA MET A 131 28.29 -1.36 9.92
C MET A 131 27.87 0.00 10.50
N VAL A 132 28.34 0.34 11.71
CA VAL A 132 28.05 1.65 12.34
C VAL A 132 28.77 2.79 11.62
N GLU A 133 30.00 2.54 11.13
CA GLU A 133 30.78 3.49 10.32
C GLU A 133 30.30 3.59 8.87
N GLU A 134 29.24 2.88 8.50
CA GLU A 134 28.70 2.77 7.13
C GLU A 134 29.73 2.26 6.10
N ASN A 135 30.80 1.60 6.57
CA ASN A 135 31.78 0.96 5.71
C ASN A 135 31.36 -0.48 5.37
N PHE A 136 30.27 -0.59 4.60
CA PHE A 136 29.67 -1.88 4.28
C PHE A 136 30.60 -2.87 3.55
N PRO A 137 31.51 -2.44 2.65
CA PRO A 137 32.46 -3.37 2.04
C PRO A 137 33.35 -4.06 3.06
N LYS A 138 33.93 -3.33 4.03
CA LYS A 138 34.74 -3.91 5.10
C LYS A 138 33.89 -4.74 6.06
N ALA A 139 32.69 -4.28 6.40
CA ALA A 139 31.77 -5.06 7.22
C ALA A 139 31.50 -6.44 6.60
N ILE A 140 31.23 -6.49 5.30
CA ILE A 140 30.99 -7.74 4.55
C ILE A 140 32.25 -8.64 4.60
N GLU A 141 33.45 -8.10 4.34
CA GLU A 141 34.69 -8.85 4.38
C GLU A 141 34.87 -9.57 5.74
N HIS A 142 34.69 -8.82 6.82
CA HIS A 142 34.85 -9.38 8.17
C HIS A 142 33.74 -10.37 8.54
N PHE A 143 32.49 -10.10 8.13
CA PHE A 143 31.40 -11.08 8.29
C PHE A 143 31.66 -12.36 7.49
N GLU A 144 32.15 -12.28 6.25
CA GLU A 144 32.46 -13.47 5.44
C GLU A 144 33.53 -14.35 6.11
N ILE A 145 34.58 -13.74 6.71
CA ILE A 145 35.61 -14.46 7.47
C ILE A 145 34.96 -15.19 8.65
N TRP A 146 34.13 -14.47 9.40
CA TRP A 146 33.42 -15.05 10.54
C TRP A 146 32.48 -16.18 10.13
N PHE A 147 31.65 -15.98 9.09
CA PHE A 147 30.69 -16.99 8.60
C PHE A 147 31.37 -18.28 8.12
N LYS A 148 32.60 -18.20 7.56
CA LYS A 148 33.38 -19.39 7.15
C LYS A 148 33.78 -20.26 8.35
N ALA A 149 34.00 -19.63 9.50
CA ALA A 149 34.46 -20.28 10.72
C ALA A 149 33.32 -20.69 11.66
N ALA A 150 32.19 -19.96 11.64
CA ALA A 150 31.06 -20.21 12.50
C ALA A 150 30.34 -21.52 12.15
N GLU A 151 30.15 -22.41 13.13
CA GLU A 151 29.45 -23.69 12.92
C GLU A 151 27.94 -23.49 12.77
N ASN A 152 27.35 -22.63 13.59
CA ASN A 152 25.91 -22.35 13.63
C ASN A 152 25.67 -20.83 13.78
N PRO A 153 25.75 -20.06 12.71
CA PRO A 153 25.45 -18.63 12.75
C PRO A 153 24.05 -18.36 13.26
N SER A 154 23.91 -17.41 14.19
CA SER A 154 22.63 -17.02 14.74
C SER A 154 21.75 -16.30 13.71
N ALA A 155 20.44 -16.26 13.95
CA ALA A 155 19.51 -15.50 13.12
C ALA A 155 19.86 -14.01 13.09
N ASP A 156 20.31 -13.42 14.21
CA ASP A 156 20.79 -12.04 14.25
C ASP A 156 22.05 -11.83 13.38
N ALA A 157 23.01 -12.77 13.40
CA ALA A 157 24.19 -12.68 12.54
C ALA A 157 23.80 -12.72 11.05
N HIS A 158 22.88 -13.59 10.68
CA HIS A 158 22.34 -13.63 9.32
C HIS A 158 21.63 -12.32 8.96
N TYR A 159 20.85 -11.74 9.85
CA TYR A 159 20.23 -10.44 9.63
C TYR A 159 21.25 -9.33 9.40
N MET A 160 22.32 -9.26 10.24
CA MET A 160 23.40 -8.28 10.10
C MET A 160 24.11 -8.39 8.76
N MET A 161 24.44 -9.61 8.35
CA MET A 161 25.06 -9.87 7.03
C MET A 161 24.13 -9.49 5.87
N ALA A 162 22.83 -9.80 5.98
CA ALA A 162 21.85 -9.40 4.98
C ALA A 162 21.74 -7.87 4.89
N ALA A 163 21.72 -7.19 6.03
CA ALA A 163 21.70 -5.73 6.11
C ALA A 163 22.97 -5.13 5.46
N ALA A 164 24.15 -5.67 5.75
CA ALA A 164 25.41 -5.23 5.14
C ALA A 164 25.38 -5.34 3.61
N TYR A 165 24.94 -6.48 3.08
CA TYR A 165 24.80 -6.66 1.63
C TYR A 165 23.76 -5.74 1.02
N THR A 166 22.64 -5.50 1.72
CA THR A 166 21.57 -4.61 1.24
C THR A 166 22.07 -3.18 1.12
N GLN A 167 22.76 -2.68 2.14
CA GLN A 167 23.36 -1.35 2.15
C GLN A 167 24.49 -1.19 1.11
N ALA A 168 25.22 -2.29 0.83
CA ALA A 168 26.21 -2.32 -0.24
C ALA A 168 25.60 -2.44 -1.65
N GLY A 169 24.26 -2.41 -1.82
CA GLY A 169 23.58 -2.54 -3.12
C GLY A 169 23.68 -3.94 -3.73
N ARG A 170 23.82 -4.98 -2.90
CA ARG A 170 23.96 -6.39 -3.32
C ARG A 170 22.76 -7.26 -2.90
N PRO A 171 21.51 -6.95 -3.36
CA PRO A 171 20.31 -7.62 -2.89
C PRO A 171 20.28 -9.13 -3.14
N LYS A 172 20.91 -9.60 -4.25
CA LYS A 172 21.02 -11.03 -4.54
C LYS A 172 21.86 -11.79 -3.51
N SER A 173 22.91 -11.15 -2.99
CA SER A 173 23.75 -11.72 -1.93
C SER A 173 23.10 -11.62 -0.55
N ALA A 174 22.31 -10.58 -0.30
CA ALA A 174 21.55 -10.37 0.93
C ALA A 174 20.46 -11.41 1.13
N LEU A 175 19.75 -11.78 0.07
CA LEU A 175 18.53 -12.61 0.13
C LEU A 175 18.69 -13.95 0.86
N PRO A 176 19.73 -14.79 0.61
CA PRO A 176 19.89 -16.04 1.35
C PRO A 176 20.09 -15.83 2.85
N HIS A 177 20.80 -14.78 3.25
CA HIS A 177 21.00 -14.43 4.64
C HIS A 177 19.70 -13.91 5.30
N ALA A 178 18.94 -13.05 4.63
CA ALA A 178 17.64 -12.61 5.13
C ALA A 178 16.65 -13.77 5.32
N LYS A 179 16.63 -14.73 4.37
CA LYS A 179 15.85 -15.98 4.52
C LYS A 179 16.28 -16.79 5.73
N SER A 180 17.60 -16.95 5.96
CA SER A 180 18.14 -17.68 7.09
C SER A 180 17.80 -17.00 8.41
N ALA A 181 17.85 -15.66 8.49
CA ALA A 181 17.45 -14.90 9.67
C ALA A 181 15.97 -15.18 10.02
N VAL A 182 15.06 -15.07 9.05
CA VAL A 182 13.63 -15.32 9.26
C VAL A 182 13.35 -16.78 9.58
N ALA A 183 14.05 -17.73 8.99
CA ALA A 183 13.88 -19.17 9.26
C ALA A 183 14.46 -19.60 10.62
N GLY A 184 15.41 -18.86 11.16
CA GLY A 184 16.09 -19.15 12.41
C GLY A 184 15.26 -18.85 13.68
N SER A 185 14.03 -18.31 13.53
CA SER A 185 13.15 -18.03 14.67
C SER A 185 11.70 -18.45 14.33
N PRO A 186 11.00 -19.08 15.27
CA PRO A 186 9.56 -19.38 15.11
C PRO A 186 8.71 -18.10 15.07
N VAL A 187 9.16 -17.02 15.71
CA VAL A 187 8.55 -15.68 15.63
C VAL A 187 9.65 -14.70 15.22
N PRO A 188 9.85 -14.50 13.90
CA PRO A 188 10.89 -13.60 13.41
C PRO A 188 10.61 -12.15 13.84
N LYS A 189 11.66 -11.39 14.14
CA LYS A 189 11.54 -9.96 14.44
C LYS A 189 10.95 -9.21 13.24
N GLU A 190 10.15 -8.18 13.49
CA GLU A 190 9.52 -7.37 12.44
C GLU A 190 10.56 -6.86 11.43
N ALA A 191 11.67 -6.28 11.92
CA ALA A 191 12.74 -5.77 11.06
C ALA A 191 13.36 -6.84 10.13
N TRP A 192 13.37 -8.12 10.52
CA TRP A 192 13.87 -9.18 9.65
C TRP A 192 12.92 -9.48 8.51
N LEU A 193 11.61 -9.46 8.78
CA LEU A 193 10.57 -9.63 7.79
C LEU A 193 10.52 -8.43 6.83
N GLU A 194 10.68 -7.21 7.35
CA GLU A 194 10.73 -5.99 6.53
C GLU A 194 11.95 -5.97 5.59
N LEU A 195 13.12 -6.38 6.09
CA LEU A 195 14.32 -6.51 5.24
C LEU A 195 14.08 -7.54 4.14
N LEU A 196 13.56 -8.73 4.49
CA LEU A 196 13.26 -9.77 3.52
C LEU A 196 12.21 -9.32 2.49
N LEU A 197 11.19 -8.59 2.93
CA LEU A 197 10.16 -8.00 2.07
C LEU A 197 10.76 -7.01 1.08
N SER A 198 11.59 -6.09 1.59
CA SER A 198 12.29 -5.09 0.76
C SER A 198 13.16 -5.76 -0.30
N LEU A 199 13.90 -6.82 0.06
CA LEU A 199 14.72 -7.58 -0.88
C LEU A 199 13.88 -8.26 -1.96
N TYR A 200 12.71 -8.82 -1.62
CA TYR A 200 11.82 -9.40 -2.61
C TYR A 200 11.29 -8.36 -3.59
N PHE A 201 10.92 -7.17 -3.12
CA PHE A 201 10.51 -6.08 -4.02
C PHE A 201 11.67 -5.58 -4.90
N GLN A 202 12.88 -5.42 -4.35
CA GLN A 202 14.06 -5.03 -5.15
C GLN A 202 14.44 -6.05 -6.22
N LEU A 203 14.04 -7.30 -6.05
CA LEU A 203 14.31 -8.40 -6.98
C LEU A 203 13.09 -8.81 -7.81
N ASP A 204 12.02 -8.02 -7.81
CA ASP A 204 10.76 -8.25 -8.51
C ASP A 204 10.11 -9.61 -8.17
N GLN A 205 10.37 -10.14 -6.98
CA GLN A 205 9.84 -11.41 -6.48
C GLN A 205 8.52 -11.21 -5.73
N HIS A 206 7.50 -10.70 -6.42
CA HIS A 206 6.21 -10.30 -5.82
C HIS A 206 5.45 -11.49 -5.19
N ARG A 207 5.57 -12.71 -5.74
CA ARG A 207 4.91 -13.91 -5.19
C ARG A 207 5.46 -14.28 -3.82
N GLU A 208 6.77 -14.18 -3.65
CA GLU A 208 7.46 -14.43 -2.38
C GLU A 208 7.16 -13.31 -1.36
N ALA A 209 7.08 -12.05 -1.82
CA ALA A 209 6.71 -10.90 -1.01
C ALA A 209 5.33 -11.09 -0.34
N VAL A 210 4.34 -11.66 -1.06
CA VAL A 210 3.02 -12.00 -0.49
C VAL A 210 3.15 -12.90 0.74
N GLY A 211 4.04 -13.90 0.69
CA GLY A 211 4.27 -14.81 1.82
C GLY A 211 4.81 -14.10 3.06
N VAL A 212 5.67 -13.11 2.87
CA VAL A 212 6.24 -12.29 3.96
C VAL A 212 5.21 -11.32 4.50
N LEU A 213 4.46 -10.63 3.62
CA LEU A 213 3.39 -9.70 4.02
C LEU A 213 2.32 -10.40 4.87
N ARG A 214 1.93 -11.62 4.51
CA ARG A 214 0.99 -12.42 5.31
C ARG A 214 1.55 -12.74 6.70
N LYS A 215 2.85 -13.03 6.83
CA LYS A 215 3.50 -13.21 8.13
C LYS A 215 3.54 -11.92 8.94
N LEU A 216 3.86 -10.78 8.29
CA LEU A 216 3.84 -9.46 8.92
C LEU A 216 2.44 -9.13 9.46
N ILE A 217 1.40 -9.33 8.67
CA ILE A 217 0.01 -9.09 9.10
C ILE A 217 -0.37 -10.00 10.27
N ALA A 218 0.03 -11.27 10.24
CA ALA A 218 -0.30 -12.22 11.30
C ALA A 218 0.39 -11.92 12.64
N SER A 219 1.65 -11.44 12.60
CA SER A 219 2.45 -11.20 13.81
C SER A 219 2.47 -9.73 14.24
N TYR A 220 2.32 -8.81 13.28
CA TYR A 220 2.43 -7.36 13.44
C TYR A 220 1.33 -6.66 12.63
N PRO A 221 0.05 -6.74 13.04
CA PRO A 221 -1.09 -6.25 12.26
C PRO A 221 -1.09 -4.72 12.17
N LYS A 222 -0.39 -4.17 11.16
CA LYS A 222 -0.27 -2.74 10.89
C LYS A 222 -0.85 -2.40 9.53
N LYS A 223 -1.53 -1.27 9.41
CA LYS A 223 -2.12 -0.75 8.17
C LYS A 223 -1.20 -0.83 6.94
N PRO A 224 0.11 -0.42 7.00
CA PRO A 224 0.97 -0.45 5.82
C PRO A 224 1.09 -1.83 5.17
N TYR A 225 1.10 -2.90 5.96
CA TYR A 225 1.25 -4.25 5.44
C TYR A 225 0.00 -4.73 4.68
N TRP A 226 -1.19 -4.32 5.12
CA TRP A 226 -2.43 -4.57 4.39
C TRP A 226 -2.47 -3.86 3.05
N MET A 227 -2.07 -2.58 3.04
CA MET A 227 -2.01 -1.79 1.81
C MET A 227 -1.01 -2.36 0.82
N GLN A 228 0.19 -2.74 1.29
CA GLN A 228 1.21 -3.37 0.46
C GLN A 228 0.76 -4.75 -0.07
N LEU A 229 0.05 -5.55 0.74
CA LEU A 229 -0.45 -6.84 0.31
C LEU A 229 -1.51 -6.70 -0.80
N ALA A 230 -2.45 -5.77 -0.64
CA ALA A 230 -3.46 -5.48 -1.66
C ALA A 230 -2.81 -4.98 -2.97
N ALA A 231 -1.84 -4.06 -2.87
CA ALA A 231 -1.07 -3.57 -4.01
C ALA A 231 -0.29 -4.70 -4.69
N THR A 232 0.38 -5.56 -3.92
CA THR A 232 1.14 -6.69 -4.46
C THR A 232 0.23 -7.69 -5.19
N TYR A 233 -0.98 -7.95 -4.69
CA TYR A 233 -1.95 -8.77 -5.42
C TYR A 233 -2.43 -8.09 -6.71
N THR A 234 -2.53 -6.77 -6.72
CA THR A 234 -2.88 -6.01 -7.93
C THR A 234 -1.78 -6.12 -8.99
N GLU A 235 -0.51 -6.01 -8.59
CA GLU A 235 0.65 -6.22 -9.49
C GLU A 235 0.70 -7.65 -10.05
N LEU A 236 0.23 -8.63 -9.28
CA LEU A 236 0.11 -10.03 -9.71
C LEU A 236 -1.16 -10.32 -10.54
N ASP A 237 -1.97 -9.30 -10.85
CA ASP A 237 -3.30 -9.39 -11.49
C ASP A 237 -4.30 -10.33 -10.74
N ASP A 238 -4.07 -10.54 -9.45
CA ASP A 238 -4.99 -11.31 -8.60
C ASP A 238 -6.04 -10.37 -7.97
N LYS A 239 -6.95 -9.88 -8.83
CA LYS A 239 -7.98 -8.88 -8.47
C LYS A 239 -8.86 -9.34 -7.31
N LYS A 240 -9.15 -10.63 -7.22
CA LYS A 240 -9.99 -11.20 -6.15
C LYS A 240 -9.31 -11.11 -4.79
N LYS A 241 -8.01 -11.47 -4.72
CA LYS A 241 -7.27 -11.38 -3.46
C LYS A 241 -6.94 -9.94 -3.09
N ALA A 242 -6.69 -9.06 -4.06
CA ALA A 242 -6.54 -7.64 -3.81
C ALA A 242 -7.80 -7.06 -3.14
N LEU A 243 -8.99 -7.35 -3.70
CA LEU A 243 -10.26 -6.94 -3.15
C LEU A 243 -10.47 -7.50 -1.74
N ALA A 244 -10.36 -8.82 -1.56
CA ALA A 244 -10.56 -9.45 -0.25
C ALA A 244 -9.61 -8.88 0.83
N THR A 245 -8.36 -8.54 0.44
CA THR A 245 -7.40 -7.91 1.35
C THR A 245 -7.85 -6.52 1.77
N MET A 246 -8.37 -5.72 0.83
CA MET A 246 -8.86 -4.38 1.12
C MET A 246 -10.18 -4.39 1.91
N GLU A 247 -11.06 -5.37 1.67
CA GLU A 247 -12.28 -5.57 2.49
C GLU A 247 -11.92 -5.87 3.95
N LEU A 248 -10.97 -6.78 4.18
CA LEU A 248 -10.49 -7.08 5.53
C LEU A 248 -9.82 -5.85 6.18
N ALA A 249 -9.08 -5.05 5.41
CA ALA A 249 -8.49 -3.82 5.91
C ALA A 249 -9.56 -2.78 6.30
N GLU A 250 -10.66 -2.68 5.55
CA GLU A 250 -11.82 -1.84 5.88
C GLU A 250 -12.50 -2.31 7.17
N GLU A 251 -12.71 -3.62 7.33
CA GLU A 251 -13.29 -4.22 8.54
C GLU A 251 -12.44 -3.93 9.78
N GLN A 252 -11.10 -3.88 9.63
CA GLN A 252 -10.19 -3.50 10.71
C GLN A 252 -10.11 -1.98 10.95
N GLY A 253 -10.84 -1.17 10.18
CA GLY A 253 -10.85 0.29 10.31
C GLY A 253 -9.57 0.97 9.78
N TYR A 254 -8.80 0.31 8.93
CA TYR A 254 -7.55 0.88 8.39
C TYR A 254 -7.77 1.85 7.23
N LEU A 255 -8.92 1.83 6.56
CA LEU A 255 -9.22 2.75 5.46
C LEU A 255 -9.77 4.07 6.01
N THR A 256 -8.89 5.01 6.27
CA THR A 256 -9.22 6.28 6.94
C THR A 256 -9.17 7.49 6.01
N SER A 257 -8.61 7.34 4.81
CA SER A 257 -8.45 8.42 3.84
C SER A 257 -9.34 8.23 2.61
N GLU A 258 -9.67 9.34 1.95
CA GLU A 258 -10.42 9.35 0.68
C GLU A 258 -9.79 8.43 -0.38
N ASN A 259 -8.44 8.45 -0.51
CA ASN A 259 -7.75 7.65 -1.51
C ASN A 259 -7.89 6.14 -1.25
N GLU A 260 -7.86 5.73 0.00
CA GLU A 260 -8.03 4.31 0.37
C GLU A 260 -9.44 3.82 0.09
N VAL A 261 -10.46 4.63 0.40
CA VAL A 261 -11.85 4.33 0.05
C VAL A 261 -12.01 4.24 -1.46
N ARG A 262 -11.45 5.18 -2.23
CA ARG A 262 -11.49 5.15 -3.70
C ARG A 262 -10.81 3.91 -4.27
N ASN A 263 -9.70 3.47 -3.68
CA ASN A 263 -9.02 2.24 -4.10
C ASN A 263 -9.90 1.01 -3.88
N LEU A 264 -10.58 0.90 -2.73
CA LEU A 264 -11.53 -0.18 -2.48
C LEU A 264 -12.69 -0.15 -3.48
N VAL A 265 -13.27 1.03 -3.71
CA VAL A 265 -14.34 1.22 -4.71
C VAL A 265 -13.87 0.77 -6.10
N GLN A 266 -12.67 1.15 -6.52
CA GLN A 266 -12.11 0.75 -7.80
C GLN A 266 -11.91 -0.77 -7.89
N LEU A 267 -11.46 -1.41 -6.81
CA LEU A 267 -11.33 -2.86 -6.75
C LEU A 267 -12.68 -3.56 -6.88
N TYR A 268 -13.74 -3.06 -6.24
CA TYR A 268 -15.09 -3.58 -6.44
C TYR A 268 -15.54 -3.46 -7.91
N LEU A 269 -15.33 -2.29 -8.52
CA LEU A 269 -15.70 -2.06 -9.93
C LEU A 269 -14.92 -2.99 -10.87
N ASN A 270 -13.62 -3.15 -10.65
CA ASN A 270 -12.75 -4.03 -11.44
C ASN A 270 -13.12 -5.52 -11.31
N ASN A 271 -13.79 -5.89 -10.20
CA ASN A 271 -14.31 -7.24 -9.97
C ASN A 271 -15.77 -7.39 -10.39
N GLY A 272 -16.40 -6.36 -10.97
CA GLY A 272 -17.79 -6.41 -11.44
C GLY A 272 -18.82 -6.41 -10.31
N ILE A 273 -18.52 -5.78 -9.18
CA ILE A 273 -19.39 -5.71 -7.99
C ILE A 273 -19.79 -4.25 -7.71
N PRO A 274 -20.48 -3.55 -8.65
CA PRO A 274 -20.73 -2.11 -8.53
C PRO A 274 -21.70 -1.78 -7.38
N TYR A 275 -22.58 -2.70 -6.98
CA TYR A 275 -23.50 -2.46 -5.86
C TYR A 275 -22.77 -2.29 -4.54
N ARG A 276 -21.79 -3.14 -4.25
CA ARG A 276 -20.92 -3.02 -3.06
C ARG A 276 -20.06 -1.75 -3.12
N ALA A 277 -19.57 -1.39 -4.32
CA ALA A 277 -18.86 -0.14 -4.52
C ALA A 277 -19.73 1.07 -4.12
N ALA A 278 -21.00 1.11 -4.55
CA ALA A 278 -21.93 2.19 -4.20
C ALA A 278 -22.16 2.25 -2.68
N GLN A 279 -22.45 1.12 -2.03
CA GLN A 279 -22.60 1.05 -0.57
C GLN A 279 -21.36 1.58 0.18
N THR A 280 -20.16 1.26 -0.33
CA THR A 280 -18.90 1.75 0.26
C THR A 280 -18.78 3.25 0.14
N ILE A 281 -19.15 3.84 -1.01
CA ILE A 281 -19.14 5.29 -1.23
C ILE A 281 -20.16 5.96 -0.28
N GLU A 282 -21.40 5.46 -0.22
CA GLU A 282 -22.46 6.00 0.64
C GLU A 282 -22.02 6.03 2.11
N LYS A 283 -21.54 4.89 2.62
CA LYS A 283 -21.03 4.78 3.98
C LYS A 283 -19.86 5.75 4.25
N ALA A 284 -18.91 5.84 3.32
CA ALA A 284 -17.76 6.74 3.47
C ALA A 284 -18.15 8.23 3.40
N MET A 285 -19.24 8.57 2.68
CA MET A 285 -19.81 9.92 2.70
C MET A 285 -20.55 10.22 4.00
N GLU A 286 -21.22 9.23 4.58
CA GLU A 286 -21.93 9.36 5.86
C GLU A 286 -20.96 9.56 7.03
N ASP A 287 -19.88 8.79 7.07
CA ASP A 287 -18.86 8.87 8.13
C ASP A 287 -17.79 9.94 7.89
N GLY A 288 -17.88 10.71 6.80
CA GLY A 288 -17.03 11.87 6.50
C GLY A 288 -15.66 11.54 5.90
N ARG A 289 -15.32 10.26 5.66
CA ARG A 289 -14.08 9.86 4.97
C ARG A 289 -14.05 10.27 3.50
N LEU A 290 -15.21 10.40 2.89
CA LEU A 290 -15.37 10.85 1.52
C LEU A 290 -16.21 12.13 1.48
N PRO A 291 -15.64 13.32 1.19
CA PRO A 291 -16.37 14.58 1.20
C PRO A 291 -17.38 14.63 0.05
N ARG A 292 -18.53 15.29 0.27
CA ARG A 292 -19.59 15.47 -0.73
C ARG A 292 -19.21 16.56 -1.75
N THR A 293 -18.27 16.25 -2.60
CA THR A 293 -17.85 17.10 -3.72
C THR A 293 -18.58 16.68 -5.00
N SER A 294 -18.62 17.55 -6.02
CA SER A 294 -19.18 17.18 -7.33
C SER A 294 -18.59 15.88 -7.87
N LYS A 295 -17.27 15.69 -7.75
CA LYS A 295 -16.57 14.47 -8.20
C LYS A 295 -16.99 13.20 -7.45
N ASN A 296 -17.21 13.31 -6.15
CA ASN A 296 -17.59 12.16 -5.33
C ASN A 296 -19.06 11.80 -5.51
N GLU A 297 -19.94 12.80 -5.61
CA GLU A 297 -21.36 12.59 -5.94
C GLU A 297 -21.50 12.01 -7.38
N GLU A 298 -20.69 12.48 -8.35
CA GLU A 298 -20.63 11.89 -9.68
C GLU A 298 -20.11 10.43 -9.64
N LEU A 299 -19.11 10.13 -8.82
CA LEU A 299 -18.60 8.76 -8.64
C LEU A 299 -19.71 7.85 -8.09
N LEU A 300 -20.46 8.30 -7.08
CA LEU A 300 -21.59 7.55 -6.54
C LEU A 300 -22.67 7.31 -7.61
N ALA A 301 -23.08 8.37 -8.32
CA ALA A 301 -24.07 8.25 -9.38
C ALA A 301 -23.65 7.26 -10.47
N ASN A 302 -22.41 7.36 -10.94
CA ASN A 302 -21.86 6.46 -11.95
C ASN A 302 -21.82 5.01 -11.47
N THR A 303 -21.45 4.80 -10.22
CA THR A 303 -21.39 3.49 -9.60
C THR A 303 -22.79 2.86 -9.46
N LEU A 304 -23.79 3.66 -9.06
CA LEU A 304 -25.19 3.25 -9.01
C LEU A 304 -25.76 2.91 -10.41
N LEU A 305 -25.43 3.71 -11.41
CA LEU A 305 -25.80 3.40 -12.81
C LEU A 305 -25.19 2.09 -13.29
N ASN A 306 -23.92 1.83 -12.96
CA ASN A 306 -23.27 0.55 -13.26
C ASN A 306 -23.92 -0.63 -12.50
N ALA A 307 -24.48 -0.38 -11.33
CA ALA A 307 -25.24 -1.34 -10.55
C ALA A 307 -26.70 -1.49 -11.04
N ARG A 308 -27.10 -0.73 -12.08
CA ARG A 308 -28.49 -0.64 -12.60
C ARG A 308 -29.50 -0.02 -11.61
N GLU A 309 -29.02 0.67 -10.60
CA GLU A 309 -29.80 1.39 -9.58
C GLU A 309 -30.08 2.83 -10.06
N ARG A 310 -30.79 2.97 -11.21
CA ARG A 310 -30.99 4.27 -11.86
C ARG A 310 -31.73 5.27 -10.98
N GLU A 311 -32.76 4.81 -10.32
CA GLU A 311 -33.57 5.63 -9.39
C GLU A 311 -32.70 6.25 -8.30
N ARG A 312 -31.86 5.44 -7.67
CA ARG A 312 -30.92 5.89 -6.62
C ARG A 312 -29.82 6.80 -7.15
N ALA A 313 -29.49 6.71 -8.45
CA ALA A 313 -28.45 7.55 -9.07
C ALA A 313 -28.91 8.99 -9.31
N ILE A 314 -30.23 9.29 -9.30
CA ILE A 314 -30.78 10.60 -9.61
C ILE A 314 -30.30 11.63 -8.60
N GLU A 315 -30.47 11.42 -7.32
CA GLU A 315 -30.13 12.38 -6.27
C GLU A 315 -28.63 12.71 -6.24
N PRO A 316 -27.71 11.74 -6.24
CA PRO A 316 -26.27 12.04 -6.34
C PRO A 316 -25.90 12.80 -7.63
N LEU A 317 -26.55 12.46 -8.76
CA LEU A 317 -26.30 13.13 -10.02
C LEU A 317 -26.78 14.58 -10.02
N GLU A 318 -27.94 14.86 -9.39
CA GLU A 318 -28.44 16.22 -9.17
C GLU A 318 -27.47 17.04 -8.32
N LYS A 319 -26.99 16.48 -7.20
CA LYS A 319 -25.98 17.12 -6.34
C LYS A 319 -24.68 17.39 -7.08
N ALA A 320 -24.19 16.40 -7.83
CA ALA A 320 -22.99 16.57 -8.63
C ALA A 320 -23.14 17.70 -9.65
N ALA A 321 -24.28 17.74 -10.37
CA ALA A 321 -24.57 18.75 -11.38
C ALA A 321 -24.75 20.16 -10.77
N ALA A 322 -25.33 20.24 -9.58
CA ALA A 322 -25.48 21.52 -8.88
C ALA A 322 -24.15 22.12 -8.44
N LEU A 323 -23.24 21.27 -7.97
CA LEU A 323 -21.90 21.65 -7.49
C LEU A 323 -20.86 21.85 -8.61
N SER A 324 -21.15 21.40 -9.82
CA SER A 324 -20.25 21.52 -10.99
C SER A 324 -20.55 22.76 -11.80
N ASP A 325 -19.56 23.32 -12.48
CA ASP A 325 -19.75 24.36 -13.51
C ASP A 325 -20.02 23.75 -14.91
N ASP A 326 -19.90 22.46 -15.06
CA ASP A 326 -20.11 21.71 -16.30
C ASP A 326 -21.59 21.34 -16.50
N GLY A 327 -22.19 21.82 -17.61
CA GLY A 327 -23.54 21.48 -18.00
C GLY A 327 -23.74 20.00 -18.39
N ASN A 328 -22.68 19.25 -18.70
CA ASN A 328 -22.79 17.86 -19.13
C ASN A 328 -23.33 16.92 -18.04
N LEU A 329 -23.16 17.22 -16.76
CA LEU A 329 -23.78 16.45 -15.68
C LEU A 329 -25.31 16.57 -15.69
N TYR A 330 -25.85 17.76 -16.02
CA TYR A 330 -27.29 17.94 -16.24
C TYR A 330 -27.77 17.23 -17.51
N VAL A 331 -26.97 17.12 -18.55
CA VAL A 331 -27.30 16.29 -19.74
C VAL A 331 -27.46 14.83 -19.31
N ARG A 332 -26.54 14.33 -18.52
CA ARG A 332 -26.58 12.95 -18.01
C ARG A 332 -27.78 12.70 -17.10
N LEU A 333 -28.09 13.65 -16.22
CA LEU A 333 -29.30 13.61 -15.39
C LEU A 333 -30.57 13.55 -16.27
N GLY A 334 -30.64 14.37 -17.32
CA GLY A 334 -31.71 14.32 -18.31
C GLY A 334 -31.84 12.95 -18.96
N GLN A 335 -30.72 12.32 -19.34
CA GLN A 335 -30.70 10.97 -19.92
C GLN A 335 -31.23 9.91 -18.96
N VAL A 336 -30.86 10.00 -17.66
CA VAL A 336 -31.37 9.08 -16.63
C VAL A 336 -32.89 9.25 -16.47
N HIS A 337 -33.36 10.49 -16.38
CA HIS A 337 -34.81 10.76 -16.32
C HIS A 337 -35.57 10.27 -17.56
N MET A 338 -34.99 10.42 -18.78
CA MET A 338 -35.57 9.86 -19.99
C MET A 338 -35.65 8.32 -19.94
N ALA A 339 -34.62 7.65 -19.42
CA ALA A 339 -34.59 6.20 -19.30
C ALA A 339 -35.59 5.65 -18.27
N GLU A 340 -36.06 6.50 -17.34
CA GLU A 340 -37.12 6.22 -16.37
C GLU A 340 -38.46 6.88 -16.77
N GLU A 341 -38.60 7.30 -18.04
CA GLU A 341 -39.79 7.92 -18.65
C GLU A 341 -40.29 9.16 -17.89
N ARG A 342 -39.43 9.80 -17.10
CA ARG A 342 -39.74 11.04 -16.35
C ARG A 342 -39.54 12.27 -17.23
N TRP A 343 -40.33 12.36 -18.30
CA TRP A 343 -40.15 13.34 -19.38
C TRP A 343 -40.09 14.78 -18.89
N GLY A 344 -40.98 15.14 -17.92
CA GLY A 344 -40.97 16.47 -17.31
C GLY A 344 -39.67 16.83 -16.62
N ALA A 345 -39.14 15.92 -15.78
CA ALA A 345 -37.86 16.11 -15.12
C ALA A 345 -36.69 16.13 -16.11
N ALA A 346 -36.73 15.26 -17.12
CA ALA A 346 -35.74 15.25 -18.21
C ALA A 346 -35.61 16.61 -18.90
N ARG A 347 -36.76 17.22 -19.29
CA ARG A 347 -36.75 18.56 -19.90
C ARG A 347 -36.15 19.62 -18.99
N ILE A 348 -36.48 19.59 -17.70
CA ILE A 348 -35.92 20.55 -16.72
C ILE A 348 -34.40 20.40 -16.64
N ALA A 349 -33.90 19.18 -16.49
CA ALA A 349 -32.46 18.90 -16.42
C ALA A 349 -31.74 19.32 -17.69
N LEU A 350 -32.25 18.95 -18.87
CA LEU A 350 -31.66 19.28 -20.15
C LEU A 350 -31.65 20.80 -20.43
N ARG A 351 -32.69 21.56 -20.01
CA ARG A 351 -32.70 23.03 -20.08
C ARG A 351 -31.65 23.64 -19.15
N LYS A 352 -31.51 23.12 -17.93
CA LYS A 352 -30.46 23.55 -17.00
C LYS A 352 -29.06 23.30 -17.59
N ALA A 353 -28.86 22.18 -18.30
CA ALA A 353 -27.61 21.91 -19.00
C ALA A 353 -27.26 23.02 -19.99
N LEU A 354 -28.22 23.42 -20.85
CA LEU A 354 -28.02 24.50 -21.80
C LEU A 354 -27.81 25.87 -21.17
N GLN A 355 -28.48 26.14 -20.03
CA GLN A 355 -28.30 27.38 -19.26
C GLN A 355 -26.93 27.47 -18.62
N LYS A 356 -26.43 26.36 -18.08
CA LYS A 356 -25.10 26.28 -17.43
C LYS A 356 -23.98 26.46 -18.48
N GLY A 357 -24.21 26.00 -19.69
CA GLY A 357 -23.24 26.09 -20.77
C GLY A 357 -22.23 24.95 -20.79
N ASP A 358 -21.19 25.09 -21.59
CA ASP A 358 -20.09 24.11 -21.74
C ASP A 358 -20.56 22.67 -22.09
N VAL A 359 -21.66 22.61 -22.87
CA VAL A 359 -22.26 21.34 -23.29
C VAL A 359 -21.56 20.85 -24.57
N ARG A 360 -20.96 19.65 -24.52
CA ARG A 360 -20.18 19.06 -25.62
C ARG A 360 -20.98 18.93 -26.94
N HIS A 361 -22.27 18.66 -26.86
CA HIS A 361 -23.15 18.37 -28.00
C HIS A 361 -24.52 19.01 -27.80
N ALA A 362 -24.60 20.33 -27.86
CA ALA A 362 -25.83 21.07 -27.65
C ALA A 362 -26.99 20.64 -28.59
N GLY A 363 -26.67 20.28 -29.85
CA GLY A 363 -27.66 19.75 -30.79
C GLY A 363 -28.36 18.47 -30.31
N ASN A 364 -27.60 17.55 -29.69
CA ASN A 364 -28.18 16.34 -29.10
C ASN A 364 -29.06 16.67 -27.88
N VAL A 365 -28.70 17.68 -27.10
CA VAL A 365 -29.53 18.14 -25.99
C VAL A 365 -30.87 18.68 -26.47
N TYR A 366 -30.87 19.49 -27.55
CA TYR A 366 -32.13 19.93 -28.16
C TYR A 366 -32.93 18.76 -28.72
N LEU A 367 -32.29 17.75 -29.34
CA LEU A 367 -32.97 16.51 -29.76
C LEU A 367 -33.66 15.81 -28.59
N MET A 368 -32.96 15.61 -27.48
CA MET A 368 -33.52 14.97 -26.27
C MET A 368 -34.67 15.78 -25.67
N ILE A 369 -34.60 17.13 -25.69
CA ILE A 369 -35.72 18.01 -25.28
C ILE A 369 -36.91 17.82 -26.22
N GLY A 370 -36.66 17.71 -27.52
CA GLY A 370 -37.69 17.44 -28.52
C GLY A 370 -38.39 16.10 -28.28
N ILE A 371 -37.60 15.04 -28.09
CA ILE A 371 -38.12 13.69 -27.79
C ILE A 371 -38.95 13.71 -26.49
N ALA A 372 -38.42 14.28 -25.42
CA ALA A 372 -39.12 14.36 -24.16
C ALA A 372 -40.44 15.19 -24.21
N ASN A 373 -40.57 16.15 -25.15
CA ASN A 373 -41.83 16.82 -25.39
C ASN A 373 -42.77 15.96 -26.25
N ALA A 374 -42.27 15.33 -27.31
CA ALA A 374 -43.04 14.45 -28.17
C ALA A 374 -43.68 13.28 -27.42
N SER A 375 -42.91 12.65 -26.48
CA SER A 375 -43.38 11.55 -25.62
C SER A 375 -44.57 11.95 -24.67
N GLU A 376 -44.81 13.25 -24.49
CA GLU A 376 -45.99 13.77 -23.78
C GLU A 376 -46.96 14.49 -24.71
N SER A 377 -46.90 14.25 -26.03
CA SER A 377 -47.72 14.86 -27.08
C SER A 377 -47.70 16.42 -27.10
N ARG A 378 -46.60 17.02 -26.57
CA ARG A 378 -46.40 18.47 -26.54
C ARG A 378 -45.77 18.91 -27.85
N TRP A 379 -46.53 18.78 -28.94
CA TRP A 379 -46.07 18.95 -30.31
C TRP A 379 -45.49 20.32 -30.61
N PRO A 380 -46.05 21.46 -30.15
CA PRO A 380 -45.48 22.77 -30.40
C PRO A 380 -44.08 22.94 -29.83
N GLU A 381 -43.86 22.50 -28.57
CA GLU A 381 -42.56 22.55 -27.90
C GLU A 381 -41.57 21.55 -28.49
N ALA A 382 -42.03 20.38 -28.91
CA ALA A 382 -41.21 19.37 -29.59
C ALA A 382 -40.69 19.95 -30.93
N LYS A 383 -41.56 20.51 -31.80
CA LYS A 383 -41.15 21.16 -33.05
C LYS A 383 -40.15 22.28 -32.82
N LYS A 384 -40.34 23.11 -31.79
CA LYS A 384 -39.39 24.17 -31.42
C LYS A 384 -38.02 23.62 -31.07
N ALA A 385 -37.97 22.56 -30.29
CA ALA A 385 -36.68 21.93 -29.87
C ALA A 385 -36.00 21.25 -31.07
N PHE A 386 -36.71 20.53 -31.92
CA PHE A 386 -36.13 19.89 -33.10
C PHE A 386 -35.62 20.92 -34.12
N ARG A 387 -36.31 22.05 -34.34
CA ARG A 387 -35.81 23.16 -35.15
C ARG A 387 -34.52 23.78 -34.56
N ALA A 388 -34.38 23.81 -33.25
CA ALA A 388 -33.14 24.23 -32.62
C ALA A 388 -32.02 23.20 -32.85
N ALA A 389 -32.32 21.89 -32.80
CA ALA A 389 -31.38 20.81 -33.06
C ALA A 389 -30.90 20.78 -34.52
N GLN A 390 -31.75 21.16 -35.51
CA GLN A 390 -31.39 21.26 -36.93
C GLN A 390 -30.24 22.23 -37.22
N LYS A 391 -30.03 23.24 -36.35
CA LYS A 391 -28.93 24.21 -36.51
C LYS A 391 -27.55 23.57 -36.30
N TYR A 392 -27.48 22.36 -35.79
CA TYR A 392 -26.25 21.64 -35.53
C TYR A 392 -26.09 20.45 -36.49
N SER A 393 -25.03 20.44 -37.28
CA SER A 393 -24.82 19.47 -38.35
C SER A 393 -24.98 18.02 -37.95
N LYS A 394 -24.51 17.66 -36.73
CA LYS A 394 -24.57 16.28 -36.20
C LYS A 394 -25.98 15.81 -35.85
N SER A 395 -26.88 16.73 -35.50
CA SER A 395 -28.26 16.42 -35.10
C SER A 395 -29.31 16.79 -36.14
N ALA A 396 -28.92 17.53 -37.17
CA ALA A 396 -29.83 18.07 -38.20
C ALA A 396 -30.70 16.99 -38.87
N LYS A 397 -30.09 15.90 -39.32
CA LYS A 397 -30.80 14.81 -39.99
C LYS A 397 -31.87 14.17 -39.10
N SER A 398 -31.48 13.81 -37.86
CA SER A 398 -32.39 13.20 -36.89
C SER A 398 -33.51 14.17 -36.48
N ALA A 399 -33.19 15.48 -36.38
CA ALA A 399 -34.19 16.48 -36.06
C ALA A 399 -35.22 16.65 -37.18
N SER A 400 -34.80 16.58 -38.46
CA SER A 400 -35.72 16.63 -39.62
C SER A 400 -36.64 15.39 -39.59
N GLN A 401 -36.10 14.21 -39.40
CA GLN A 401 -36.90 12.97 -39.32
C GLN A 401 -37.98 13.03 -38.23
N TRP A 402 -37.66 13.63 -37.07
CA TRP A 402 -38.64 13.82 -36.02
C TRP A 402 -39.72 14.88 -36.36
N LEU A 403 -39.34 15.94 -37.12
CA LEU A 403 -40.30 16.93 -37.55
C LEU A 403 -41.29 16.34 -38.57
N ASP A 404 -40.79 15.54 -39.50
CA ASP A 404 -41.62 14.83 -40.51
C ASP A 404 -42.59 13.86 -39.78
N HIS A 405 -42.08 13.09 -38.83
CA HIS A 405 -42.92 12.17 -38.00
C HIS A 405 -44.04 12.91 -37.26
N ILE A 406 -43.75 14.08 -36.66
CA ILE A 406 -44.77 14.86 -35.93
C ILE A 406 -45.81 15.42 -36.93
N GLU A 407 -45.46 15.73 -38.18
CA GLU A 407 -46.41 16.17 -39.20
C GLU A 407 -47.31 15.02 -39.60
N ASP A 408 -46.78 13.82 -39.76
CA ASP A 408 -47.55 12.62 -40.08
C ASP A 408 -48.53 12.26 -38.94
N GLU A 409 -48.11 12.28 -37.67
CA GLU A 409 -48.95 12.01 -36.49
C GLU A 409 -50.10 13.03 -36.41
N LEU A 410 -49.81 14.34 -36.53
CA LEU A 410 -50.84 15.38 -36.48
C LEU A 410 -51.85 15.29 -37.62
N THR A 411 -51.42 14.80 -38.79
CA THR A 411 -52.38 14.58 -39.91
C THR A 411 -53.25 13.37 -39.71
N LEU A 412 -52.71 12.30 -39.06
CA LEU A 412 -53.46 11.11 -38.66
C LEU A 412 -54.50 11.45 -37.57
N ASP A 413 -54.09 12.17 -36.53
CA ASP A 413 -54.97 12.62 -35.44
C ASP A 413 -56.16 13.46 -36.02
N ALA A 414 -55.86 14.42 -36.94
CA ALA A 414 -56.86 15.24 -37.60
C ALA A 414 -57.81 14.43 -38.50
N TYR A 415 -57.33 13.34 -39.11
CA TYR A 415 -58.15 12.44 -39.92
C TYR A 415 -59.04 11.53 -39.07
N GLU A 416 -58.54 11.04 -37.94
CA GLU A 416 -59.29 10.24 -36.96
C GLU A 416 -60.39 11.07 -36.29
N GLU A 417 -60.13 12.33 -35.92
CA GLU A 417 -61.12 13.26 -35.39
C GLU A 417 -62.27 13.56 -36.39
N GLN A 418 -61.95 13.56 -37.70
CA GLN A 418 -62.95 13.70 -38.77
C GLN A 418 -63.76 12.42 -39.01
N LEU A 419 -63.23 11.26 -38.64
CA LEU A 419 -63.91 9.97 -38.79
C LEU A 419 -64.77 9.56 -37.57
N GLU A 420 -64.61 10.20 -36.40
CA GLU A 420 -65.52 10.01 -35.30
C GLU A 420 -66.89 10.60 -35.66
N PRO A 421 -67.91 9.75 -35.88
CA PRO A 421 -69.25 10.25 -36.27
C PRO A 421 -69.82 11.04 -35.09
N ALA A 422 -70.47 12.15 -35.37
CA ALA A 422 -71.26 12.97 -34.46
C ALA A 422 -72.43 12.13 -33.85
N THR A 423 -72.13 11.33 -32.88
CA THR A 423 -73.08 10.53 -32.09
C THR A 423 -73.33 11.17 -30.77
N GLU A 424 -73.88 12.36 -30.77
CA GLU A 424 -74.69 12.89 -29.66
C GLU A 424 -75.41 14.17 -30.12
N GLY A 425 -76.54 13.96 -30.78
CA GLY A 425 -77.42 15.09 -31.15
C GLY A 425 -78.70 14.64 -31.79
N GLY A 426 -79.54 13.87 -31.07
CA GLY A 426 -80.86 13.56 -31.68
C GLY A 426 -81.70 12.54 -31.00
N ALA A 427 -82.08 12.77 -29.73
CA ALA A 427 -83.25 12.09 -29.21
C ALA A 427 -83.88 12.89 -28.03
N SER A 428 -84.46 14.03 -28.39
CA SER A 428 -85.45 14.64 -27.51
C SER A 428 -86.68 14.97 -28.35
N ALA A 429 -87.77 14.41 -27.98
CA ALA A 429 -89.14 14.68 -28.27
C ALA A 429 -89.87 13.59 -29.04
N ALA A 430 -90.60 12.79 -28.37
CA ALA A 430 -92.05 12.59 -28.62
C ALA A 430 -92.60 11.59 -27.63
N GLY A 431 -93.46 12.08 -26.79
CA GLY A 431 -94.85 11.72 -26.66
C GLY A 431 -95.12 10.57 -25.68
N GLY A 432 -95.60 10.80 -24.52
CA GLY A 432 -96.97 11.02 -24.26
C GLY A 432 -97.64 9.80 -23.68
N ALA A 433 -98.08 9.94 -22.43
CA ALA A 433 -99.33 9.51 -21.86
C ALA A 433 -99.79 8.05 -21.88
N ALA A 434 -100.16 7.70 -20.69
CA ALA A 434 -101.16 6.68 -20.29
C ALA A 434 -100.48 5.43 -19.64
N GLY A 435 -100.76 5.08 -18.37
CA GLY A 435 -101.89 5.11 -17.60
C GLY A 435 -102.01 3.86 -16.82
N ARG A 436 -102.19 3.99 -15.52
CA ARG A 436 -102.95 3.09 -14.60
C ARG A 436 -102.43 1.67 -14.24
N SER A 437 -102.24 1.62 -12.91
CA SER A 437 -102.80 0.56 -12.00
C SER A 437 -102.14 -0.83 -12.01
N SER A 438 -101.52 -1.20 -11.01
CA SER A 438 -101.93 -1.94 -9.81
C SER A 438 -100.65 -2.12 -8.99
#